data_d9c178d954ad603b9299a83488239dd3
#
_entry.id   d9c178d954ad603b9299a83488239dd3
#
_cell.length_a   1.000
_cell.length_b   1.000
_cell.length_c   1.000
_cell.angle_alpha   90.00
_cell.angle_beta   90.00
_cell.angle_gamma   90.00
#
_symmetry.space_group_name_H-M   'P 1'
#
loop_
_entity.id
_entity.type
_entity.pdbx_description
1 polymer ?
#
loop_
_entity_poly.entity_id
_entity_poly.type
_entity_poly.pdbx_seq_one_letter_code
_entity_poly.pdbx_strand_id
1 'polypeptide(L)'
;MILRPLTWIFAATVFSSMALADVENATSFSGNYLAGRTAGRLRDSAASANYLIAALKKDTGNPILIERLFQAQLVMGDVAKAEALAPQVIANNSQQRMARIVLGLKEFRNRRYGEARAQFAQAAYTPIGELTSALLSAWSYAGEGSINAALKELNKLDGQDSFANYKAFHSALIEDYLNSSLRADASYKKAYQLAGSSLRVAQAYASFLLRNGHKDEAEKVYRSFLSAGQHNVLVEADLADLQAGKKPPPFIATPGGGVSEVLFSLAAALNGDQSAEAALSYAQLSLSFNPSQMVTQSLVGDIYTDMRASPLAIDAFQHVPQTSPLRAYADTQIALNLQRMDKAEDAIVKLQSVVTRDPKNIDALVSLGSLYRNGNQMAKAVEVYTQSIALQQGEDATKWQLYYYRGMSYDRMKDFEKSEADFRKALSISKDEPSVLNYLGYSMIDRGVKLDEAIAMVKKAVDLKPNDGYIVDSLGWAYYTMGDYDQAVNYLERAVDLNSADPIIAEHLGDAYWRAGRKLEAGFQWQHAKDNGPEKDDMVRIEGKIKNGLVEPPKVKPAENGAAKPSSG
;
A
#
# COMPACT_ATOMS: atom_id res chain seq x y z
N MET A 1 -7.26 -3.71 -30.66
CA MET A 1 -8.08 -3.74 -29.44
C MET A 1 -7.14 -3.84 -28.26
N ILE A 2 -7.21 -2.94 -27.32
CA ILE A 2 -6.11 -2.64 -26.42
C ILE A 2 -6.51 -3.14 -25.03
N LEU A 3 -5.87 -4.19 -24.53
CA LEU A 3 -5.91 -4.51 -23.11
C LEU A 3 -5.32 -3.34 -22.35
N ARG A 4 -6.18 -2.56 -21.70
CA ARG A 4 -5.76 -1.49 -20.82
C ARG A 4 -5.45 -2.07 -19.45
N PRO A 5 -4.43 -1.54 -18.76
CA PRO A 5 -4.24 -1.90 -17.37
C PRO A 5 -5.48 -1.51 -16.60
N LEU A 6 -5.90 -2.36 -15.67
CA LEU A 6 -6.96 -2.12 -14.71
C LEU A 6 -6.78 -0.74 -14.06
N THR A 7 -7.42 0.28 -14.63
CA THR A 7 -7.83 1.42 -13.85
C THR A 7 -9.20 1.05 -13.30
N TRP A 8 -9.24 0.74 -12.03
CA TRP A 8 -10.48 0.67 -11.27
C TRP A 8 -11.14 2.04 -11.36
N ILE A 9 -12.00 2.23 -12.36
CA ILE A 9 -12.97 3.30 -12.31
C ILE A 9 -14.15 2.73 -11.52
N PHE A 10 -14.07 2.87 -10.21
CA PHE A 10 -15.32 3.01 -9.48
C PHE A 10 -16.05 4.17 -10.12
N ALA A 11 -17.34 3.97 -10.43
CA ALA A 11 -18.27 5.05 -10.63
C ALA A 11 -18.09 6.02 -9.44
N ALA A 12 -17.15 6.94 -9.58
CA ALA A 12 -17.16 8.17 -8.85
C ALA A 12 -18.41 8.86 -9.37
N THR A 13 -19.55 8.61 -8.72
CA THR A 13 -20.54 9.65 -8.61
C THR A 13 -19.72 10.89 -8.34
N VAL A 14 -19.73 11.78 -9.31
CA VAL A 14 -19.17 13.11 -9.24
C VAL A 14 -19.73 13.77 -7.98
N PHE A 15 -19.09 13.52 -6.84
CA PHE A 15 -19.02 14.49 -5.78
C PHE A 15 -17.90 15.43 -6.22
N SER A 16 -18.30 16.38 -7.11
CA SER A 16 -17.56 17.62 -7.27
C SER A 16 -16.97 17.96 -5.91
N SER A 17 -15.69 18.27 -5.90
CA SER A 17 -15.01 18.99 -4.84
C SER A 17 -15.93 20.16 -4.41
N MET A 18 -16.82 19.90 -3.47
CA MET A 18 -17.46 20.97 -2.73
C MET A 18 -16.32 21.63 -1.97
N ALA A 19 -15.97 22.78 -2.44
CA ALA A 19 -15.00 23.66 -1.84
C ALA A 19 -15.27 23.72 -0.33
N LEU A 20 -14.21 23.71 0.46
CA LEU A 20 -14.18 23.87 1.93
C LEU A 20 -14.93 25.13 2.44
N ALA A 21 -15.54 25.92 1.56
CA ALA A 21 -16.27 27.15 1.85
C ALA A 21 -17.71 26.95 2.38
N ASP A 22 -18.32 25.75 2.21
CA ASP A 22 -19.76 25.59 2.51
C ASP A 22 -20.09 24.77 3.77
N VAL A 23 -19.10 24.44 4.61
CA VAL A 23 -19.34 23.74 5.89
C VAL A 23 -20.17 24.61 6.89
N GLU A 24 -20.19 25.93 6.68
CA GLU A 24 -21.01 26.83 7.52
C GLU A 24 -22.53 26.76 7.24
N ASN A 25 -22.96 26.13 6.17
CA ASN A 25 -24.36 26.12 5.72
C ASN A 25 -25.15 24.84 6.02
N ALA A 26 -24.57 23.82 6.63
CA ALA A 26 -25.36 22.73 7.17
C ALA A 26 -26.12 23.21 8.39
N THR A 27 -27.38 23.64 8.20
CA THR A 27 -28.15 24.41 9.16
C THR A 27 -28.65 23.61 10.37
N SER A 28 -28.54 22.26 10.36
CA SER A 28 -29.08 21.44 11.44
C SER A 28 -27.99 20.62 12.16
N PHE A 29 -28.20 20.38 13.44
CA PHE A 29 -27.43 19.44 14.28
C PHE A 29 -27.34 18.05 13.60
N SER A 30 -28.48 17.49 13.21
CA SER A 30 -28.58 16.15 12.62
C SER A 30 -27.86 16.08 11.27
N GLY A 31 -27.94 17.13 10.46
CA GLY A 31 -27.22 17.19 9.18
C GLY A 31 -25.71 17.15 9.38
N ASN A 32 -25.17 17.96 10.28
CA ASN A 32 -23.74 17.96 10.59
C ASN A 32 -23.29 16.63 11.22
N TYR A 33 -24.08 16.06 12.13
CA TYR A 33 -23.77 14.77 12.73
C TYR A 33 -23.71 13.65 11.69
N LEU A 34 -24.72 13.56 10.82
CA LEU A 34 -24.77 12.54 9.76
C LEU A 34 -23.65 12.73 8.73
N ALA A 35 -23.37 13.97 8.32
CA ALA A 35 -22.27 14.28 7.43
C ALA A 35 -20.90 13.90 8.04
N GLY A 36 -20.67 14.26 9.30
CA GLY A 36 -19.45 13.89 10.01
C GLY A 36 -19.30 12.38 10.18
N ARG A 37 -20.38 11.67 10.48
CA ARG A 37 -20.38 10.20 10.56
C ARG A 37 -20.13 9.55 9.19
N THR A 38 -20.70 10.09 8.13
CA THR A 38 -20.50 9.58 6.76
C THR A 38 -19.08 9.82 6.31
N ALA A 39 -18.53 11.02 6.51
CA ALA A 39 -17.14 11.33 6.23
C ALA A 39 -16.18 10.37 6.98
N GLY A 40 -16.43 10.11 8.28
CA GLY A 40 -15.66 9.14 9.05
C GLY A 40 -15.73 7.72 8.47
N ARG A 41 -16.90 7.25 8.02
CA ARG A 41 -17.04 5.95 7.34
C ARG A 41 -16.29 5.89 6.00
N LEU A 42 -16.22 7.01 5.30
CA LEU A 42 -15.45 7.18 4.07
C LEU A 42 -13.96 7.43 4.33
N ARG A 43 -13.54 7.38 5.60
CA ARG A 43 -12.15 7.63 6.06
C ARG A 43 -11.65 9.05 5.76
N ASP A 44 -12.54 10.00 5.54
CA ASP A 44 -12.22 11.42 5.46
C ASP A 44 -12.27 12.05 6.86
N SER A 45 -11.18 11.89 7.60
CA SER A 45 -11.06 12.36 8.98
C SER A 45 -11.13 13.88 9.09
N ALA A 46 -10.67 14.62 8.10
CA ALA A 46 -10.69 16.08 8.08
C ALA A 46 -12.13 16.61 7.93
N ALA A 47 -12.86 16.13 6.94
CA ALA A 47 -14.29 16.48 6.80
C ALA A 47 -15.10 16.02 8.00
N SER A 48 -14.83 14.81 8.52
CA SER A 48 -15.46 14.29 9.73
C SER A 48 -15.29 15.24 10.92
N ALA A 49 -14.04 15.65 11.21
CA ALA A 49 -13.75 16.58 12.30
C ALA A 49 -14.49 17.91 12.14
N ASN A 50 -14.48 18.50 10.93
CA ASN A 50 -15.14 19.78 10.66
C ASN A 50 -16.66 19.71 10.90
N TYR A 51 -17.33 18.69 10.40
CA TYR A 51 -18.76 18.48 10.63
C TYR A 51 -19.08 18.18 12.09
N LEU A 52 -18.25 17.39 12.79
CA LEU A 52 -18.42 17.10 14.21
C LEU A 52 -18.23 18.36 15.08
N ILE A 53 -17.28 19.25 14.73
CA ILE A 53 -17.12 20.55 15.38
C ILE A 53 -18.38 21.40 15.18
N ALA A 54 -18.93 21.46 13.97
CA ALA A 54 -20.15 22.20 13.68
C ALA A 54 -21.37 21.65 14.44
N ALA A 55 -21.48 20.32 14.58
CA ALA A 55 -22.50 19.68 15.40
C ALA A 55 -22.32 20.00 16.90
N LEU A 56 -21.07 19.92 17.40
CA LEU A 56 -20.73 20.16 18.80
C LEU A 56 -21.00 21.60 19.23
N LYS A 57 -20.89 22.61 18.33
CA LYS A 57 -21.29 24.00 18.62
C LYS A 57 -22.77 24.14 19.01
N LYS A 58 -23.63 23.20 18.57
CA LYS A 58 -25.09 23.23 18.84
C LYS A 58 -25.49 22.34 20.03
N ASP A 59 -24.64 21.37 20.39
CA ASP A 59 -24.82 20.48 21.55
C ASP A 59 -23.45 20.23 22.18
N THR A 60 -22.98 21.23 22.93
CA THR A 60 -21.60 21.30 23.46
C THR A 60 -21.25 20.23 24.49
N GLY A 61 -22.26 19.59 25.08
CA GLY A 61 -22.08 18.53 26.09
C GLY A 61 -22.24 17.11 25.54
N ASN A 62 -22.47 16.93 24.24
CA ASN A 62 -22.79 15.63 23.68
C ASN A 62 -21.60 14.65 23.76
N PRO A 63 -21.72 13.58 24.60
CA PRO A 63 -20.60 12.68 24.84
C PRO A 63 -20.15 11.93 23.59
N ILE A 64 -21.06 11.57 22.68
CA ILE A 64 -20.76 10.86 21.45
C ILE A 64 -19.99 11.75 20.49
N LEU A 65 -20.37 13.03 20.38
CA LEU A 65 -19.64 13.98 19.53
C LEU A 65 -18.24 14.26 20.05
N ILE A 66 -18.11 14.44 21.37
CA ILE A 66 -16.83 14.70 22.03
C ILE A 66 -15.86 13.52 21.79
N GLU A 67 -16.33 12.29 21.98
CA GLU A 67 -15.50 11.10 21.78
C GLU A 67 -15.11 10.92 20.31
N ARG A 68 -16.04 11.09 19.37
CA ARG A 68 -15.74 11.00 17.92
C ARG A 68 -14.77 12.09 17.47
N LEU A 69 -14.95 13.31 17.95
CA LEU A 69 -14.04 14.40 17.63
C LEU A 69 -12.65 14.15 18.22
N PHE A 70 -12.57 13.66 19.45
CA PHE A 70 -11.30 13.24 20.06
C PHE A 70 -10.55 12.21 19.18
N GLN A 71 -11.24 11.18 18.71
CA GLN A 71 -10.65 10.17 17.83
C GLN A 71 -10.19 10.79 16.49
N ALA A 72 -11.05 11.60 15.86
CA ALA A 72 -10.70 12.26 14.60
C ALA A 72 -9.46 13.16 14.73
N GLN A 73 -9.33 13.90 15.84
CA GLN A 73 -8.16 14.74 16.10
C GLN A 73 -6.88 13.91 16.27
N LEU A 74 -6.94 12.76 16.94
CA LEU A 74 -5.79 11.86 17.07
C LEU A 74 -5.36 11.29 15.73
N VAL A 75 -6.31 10.81 14.92
CA VAL A 75 -6.05 10.24 13.59
C VAL A 75 -5.41 11.30 12.67
N MET A 76 -5.82 12.56 12.80
CA MET A 76 -5.25 13.68 12.02
C MET A 76 -3.91 14.21 12.55
N GLY A 77 -3.43 13.73 13.71
CA GLY A 77 -2.21 14.21 14.33
C GLY A 77 -2.37 15.50 15.14
N ASP A 78 -3.61 15.97 15.35
CA ASP A 78 -3.89 17.17 16.13
C ASP A 78 -3.92 16.84 17.64
N VAL A 79 -2.78 16.31 18.12
CA VAL A 79 -2.65 15.80 19.50
C VAL A 79 -3.02 16.85 20.55
N ALA A 80 -2.71 18.13 20.31
CA ALA A 80 -3.06 19.20 21.24
C ALA A 80 -4.58 19.37 21.41
N LYS A 81 -5.35 19.28 20.33
CA LYS A 81 -6.82 19.33 20.40
C LYS A 81 -7.41 18.08 21.04
N ALA A 82 -6.82 16.91 20.76
CA ALA A 82 -7.21 15.68 21.44
C ALA A 82 -6.95 15.76 22.96
N GLU A 83 -5.81 16.31 23.39
CA GLU A 83 -5.48 16.55 24.80
C GLU A 83 -6.51 17.47 25.50
N ALA A 84 -7.01 18.48 24.79
CA ALA A 84 -8.03 19.39 25.32
C ALA A 84 -9.40 18.70 25.53
N LEU A 85 -9.72 17.72 24.68
CA LEU A 85 -10.97 16.96 24.75
C LEU A 85 -10.92 15.78 25.75
N ALA A 86 -9.73 15.22 25.98
CA ALA A 86 -9.55 14.02 26.79
C ALA A 86 -10.19 14.08 28.20
N PRO A 87 -10.14 15.20 28.96
CA PRO A 87 -10.83 15.30 30.25
C PRO A 87 -12.33 15.11 30.15
N GLN A 88 -12.97 15.64 29.09
CA GLN A 88 -14.41 15.49 28.87
C GLN A 88 -14.75 14.05 28.44
N VAL A 89 -13.90 13.44 27.63
CA VAL A 89 -14.06 12.03 27.24
C VAL A 89 -14.05 11.11 28.46
N ILE A 90 -13.10 11.26 29.39
CA ILE A 90 -13.02 10.43 30.60
C ILE A 90 -14.10 10.77 31.64
N ALA A 91 -14.62 11.99 31.65
CA ALA A 91 -15.77 12.35 32.50
C ALA A 91 -17.04 11.59 32.09
N ASN A 92 -17.20 11.35 30.77
CA ASN A 92 -18.33 10.59 30.23
C ASN A 92 -18.06 9.07 30.24
N ASN A 93 -16.82 8.64 30.03
CA ASN A 93 -16.39 7.24 30.03
C ASN A 93 -15.02 7.12 30.71
N SER A 94 -15.04 6.85 32.02
CA SER A 94 -13.83 6.80 32.85
C SER A 94 -12.81 5.72 32.37
N GLN A 95 -13.27 4.74 31.62
CA GLN A 95 -12.47 3.64 31.08
C GLN A 95 -12.02 3.86 29.61
N GLN A 96 -12.22 5.06 29.04
CA GLN A 96 -11.77 5.31 27.68
C GLN A 96 -10.23 5.32 27.62
N ARG A 97 -9.69 4.19 27.13
CA ARG A 97 -8.26 3.87 27.18
C ARG A 97 -7.38 4.93 26.50
N MET A 98 -7.73 5.33 25.28
CA MET A 98 -6.89 6.26 24.52
C MET A 98 -6.84 7.65 25.16
N ALA A 99 -7.95 8.12 25.75
CA ALA A 99 -7.98 9.38 26.49
C ALA A 99 -7.10 9.31 27.77
N ARG A 100 -7.07 8.16 28.45
CA ARG A 100 -6.15 7.93 29.58
C ARG A 100 -4.70 7.96 29.14
N ILE A 101 -4.37 7.30 28.02
CA ILE A 101 -3.01 7.34 27.44
C ILE A 101 -2.64 8.78 27.09
N VAL A 102 -3.48 9.52 26.39
CA VAL A 102 -3.23 10.92 26.01
C VAL A 102 -2.94 11.80 27.23
N LEU A 103 -3.75 11.70 28.28
CA LEU A 103 -3.52 12.45 29.51
C LEU A 103 -2.23 12.03 30.21
N GLY A 104 -1.96 10.73 30.28
CA GLY A 104 -0.70 10.22 30.83
C GLY A 104 0.52 10.73 30.06
N LEU A 105 0.46 10.77 28.73
CA LEU A 105 1.50 11.31 27.88
C LEU A 105 1.70 12.82 28.06
N LYS A 106 0.62 13.58 28.28
CA LYS A 106 0.69 14.99 28.65
C LYS A 106 1.44 15.18 29.98
N GLU A 107 1.11 14.39 31.02
CA GLU A 107 1.79 14.45 32.32
C GLU A 107 3.27 14.04 32.18
N PHE A 108 3.57 13.01 31.38
CA PHE A 108 4.93 12.57 31.07
C PHE A 108 5.77 13.71 30.46
N ARG A 109 5.20 14.42 29.48
CA ARG A 109 5.87 15.57 28.82
C ARG A 109 6.18 16.70 29.80
N ASN A 110 5.32 16.89 30.80
CA ASN A 110 5.49 17.83 31.90
C ASN A 110 6.43 17.30 33.00
N ARG A 111 7.05 16.11 32.82
CA ARG A 111 7.90 15.41 33.80
C ARG A 111 7.18 15.06 35.11
N ARG A 112 5.85 15.03 35.11
CA ARG A 112 5.02 14.56 36.23
C ARG A 112 4.82 13.05 36.10
N TYR A 113 5.91 12.31 36.28
CA TYR A 113 5.95 10.88 35.95
C TYR A 113 5.01 10.04 36.84
N GLY A 114 4.81 10.43 38.11
CA GLY A 114 3.86 9.77 39.00
C GLY A 114 2.41 9.86 38.51
N GLU A 115 2.00 11.06 38.13
CA GLU A 115 0.66 11.33 37.57
C GLU A 115 0.50 10.63 36.19
N ALA A 116 1.54 10.60 35.38
CA ALA A 116 1.53 9.85 34.13
C ALA A 116 1.23 8.37 34.37
N ARG A 117 1.95 7.72 35.29
CA ARG A 117 1.72 6.31 35.65
C ARG A 117 0.32 6.07 36.19
N ALA A 118 -0.24 7.01 36.96
CA ALA A 118 -1.61 6.91 37.46
C ALA A 118 -2.65 6.88 36.32
N GLN A 119 -2.43 7.65 35.25
CA GLN A 119 -3.28 7.61 34.07
C GLN A 119 -3.08 6.31 33.26
N PHE A 120 -1.83 5.88 33.05
CA PHE A 120 -1.52 4.64 32.32
C PHE A 120 -2.13 3.41 33.01
N ALA A 121 -2.06 3.33 34.34
CA ALA A 121 -2.65 2.23 35.10
C ALA A 121 -4.16 2.07 34.85
N GLN A 122 -4.88 3.16 34.62
CA GLN A 122 -6.31 3.13 34.32
C GLN A 122 -6.60 2.73 32.86
N ALA A 123 -5.59 2.64 32.00
CA ALA A 123 -5.70 2.15 30.63
C ALA A 123 -5.44 0.62 30.50
N ALA A 124 -5.02 -0.06 31.58
CA ALA A 124 -4.51 -1.43 31.60
C ALA A 124 -5.62 -2.49 31.81
N TYR A 125 -6.69 -2.47 31.01
CA TYR A 125 -7.81 -3.41 31.17
C TYR A 125 -8.03 -4.34 29.94
N THR A 126 -7.14 -4.27 28.94
CA THR A 126 -7.12 -5.17 27.79
C THR A 126 -5.67 -5.60 27.55
N PRO A 127 -5.38 -6.72 26.85
CA PRO A 127 -4.01 -7.15 26.61
C PRO A 127 -3.12 -6.04 26.03
N ILE A 128 -3.59 -5.33 24.99
CA ILE A 128 -2.86 -4.19 24.41
C ILE A 128 -2.75 -3.01 25.40
N GLY A 129 -3.75 -2.81 26.25
CA GLY A 129 -3.73 -1.80 27.31
C GLY A 129 -2.72 -2.13 28.41
N GLU A 130 -2.61 -3.39 28.83
CA GLU A 130 -1.60 -3.88 29.77
C GLU A 130 -0.20 -3.67 29.23
N LEU A 131 0.06 -4.11 27.98
CA LEU A 131 1.32 -3.90 27.30
C LEU A 131 1.68 -2.41 27.24
N THR A 132 0.76 -1.58 26.72
CA THR A 132 0.98 -0.14 26.58
C THR A 132 1.28 0.53 27.93
N SER A 133 0.49 0.21 28.96
CA SER A 133 0.62 0.76 30.30
C SER A 133 1.95 0.39 30.94
N ALA A 134 2.35 -0.88 30.86
CA ALA A 134 3.62 -1.35 31.43
C ALA A 134 4.83 -0.70 30.75
N LEU A 135 4.84 -0.62 29.41
CA LEU A 135 5.93 0.00 28.66
C LEU A 135 6.04 1.51 28.96
N LEU A 136 4.94 2.26 28.90
CA LEU A 136 4.93 3.70 29.18
C LEU A 136 5.27 4.01 30.64
N SER A 137 4.81 3.19 31.58
CA SER A 137 5.15 3.33 33.00
C SER A 137 6.63 3.03 33.26
N ALA A 138 7.19 2.03 32.60
CA ALA A 138 8.63 1.74 32.69
C ALA A 138 9.49 2.92 32.20
N TRP A 139 9.10 3.56 31.09
CA TRP A 139 9.78 4.77 30.61
C TRP A 139 9.58 5.97 31.53
N SER A 140 8.45 6.04 32.27
CA SER A 140 8.26 7.05 33.33
C SER A 140 9.27 6.87 34.47
N TYR A 141 9.51 5.62 34.91
CA TYR A 141 10.56 5.32 35.89
C TYR A 141 11.97 5.55 35.33
N ALA A 142 12.20 5.26 34.06
CA ALA A 142 13.46 5.58 33.40
C ALA A 142 13.71 7.10 33.36
N GLY A 143 12.68 7.90 33.18
CA GLY A 143 12.72 9.36 33.25
C GLY A 143 13.09 9.90 34.65
N GLU A 144 12.78 9.14 35.71
CA GLU A 144 13.19 9.40 37.10
C GLU A 144 14.60 8.85 37.41
N GLY A 145 15.28 8.17 36.45
CA GLY A 145 16.56 7.52 36.67
C GLY A 145 16.47 6.19 37.43
N SER A 146 15.28 5.63 37.60
CA SER A 146 15.03 4.46 38.44
C SER A 146 14.96 3.16 37.61
N ILE A 147 16.14 2.59 37.30
CA ILE A 147 16.25 1.37 36.46
C ILE A 147 15.53 0.16 37.08
N ASN A 148 15.68 -0.06 38.39
CA ASN A 148 15.08 -1.23 39.05
C ASN A 148 13.54 -1.13 39.09
N ALA A 149 12.98 0.07 39.25
CA ALA A 149 11.53 0.29 39.19
C ALA A 149 11.01 0.12 37.76
N ALA A 150 11.74 0.60 36.77
CA ALA A 150 11.39 0.41 35.36
C ALA A 150 11.35 -1.09 34.98
N LEU A 151 12.36 -1.86 35.35
CA LEU A 151 12.41 -3.30 35.06
C LEU A 151 11.34 -4.08 35.83
N LYS A 152 11.05 -3.69 37.07
CA LYS A 152 9.95 -4.26 37.85
C LYS A 152 8.61 -4.06 37.17
N GLU A 153 8.41 -2.89 36.55
CA GLU A 153 7.18 -2.59 35.82
C GLU A 153 7.06 -3.49 34.57
N LEU A 154 8.16 -3.69 33.81
CA LEU A 154 8.19 -4.59 32.67
C LEU A 154 7.97 -6.06 33.04
N ASN A 155 8.34 -6.46 34.28
CA ASN A 155 8.11 -7.82 34.76
C ASN A 155 6.63 -8.16 34.96
N LYS A 156 5.72 -7.18 34.97
CA LYS A 156 4.27 -7.44 34.94
C LYS A 156 3.82 -8.13 33.65
N LEU A 157 4.63 -8.07 32.59
CA LEU A 157 4.37 -8.74 31.32
C LEU A 157 4.84 -10.21 31.29
N ASP A 158 5.40 -10.73 32.40
CA ASP A 158 5.83 -12.12 32.49
C ASP A 158 4.63 -13.07 32.39
N GLY A 159 4.86 -14.22 31.75
CA GLY A 159 3.81 -15.21 31.48
C GLY A 159 2.97 -14.92 30.23
N GLN A 160 3.25 -13.85 29.50
CA GLN A 160 2.61 -13.51 28.24
C GLN A 160 3.64 -13.58 27.10
N ASP A 161 3.76 -14.73 26.45
CA ASP A 161 4.76 -15.00 25.41
C ASP A 161 4.68 -14.00 24.24
N SER A 162 3.49 -13.55 23.90
CA SER A 162 3.26 -12.54 22.85
C SER A 162 3.88 -11.17 23.16
N PHE A 163 4.21 -10.89 24.42
CA PHE A 163 4.83 -9.63 24.85
C PHE A 163 6.32 -9.75 25.17
N ALA A 164 6.87 -10.96 25.10
CA ALA A 164 8.25 -11.24 25.50
C ALA A 164 9.28 -10.42 24.68
N ASN A 165 9.04 -10.23 23.39
CA ASN A 165 9.88 -9.41 22.52
C ASN A 165 9.86 -7.93 22.92
N TYR A 166 8.70 -7.35 23.19
CA TYR A 166 8.56 -5.96 23.65
C TYR A 166 9.23 -5.75 24.98
N LYS A 167 9.01 -6.66 25.94
CA LYS A 167 9.66 -6.62 27.25
C LYS A 167 11.19 -6.64 27.10
N ALA A 168 11.74 -7.60 26.35
CA ALA A 168 13.19 -7.72 26.17
C ALA A 168 13.80 -6.49 25.49
N PHE A 169 13.14 -6.00 24.44
CA PHE A 169 13.60 -4.83 23.70
C PHE A 169 13.60 -3.55 24.55
N HIS A 170 12.50 -3.25 25.23
CA HIS A 170 12.43 -2.04 26.07
C HIS A 170 13.25 -2.16 27.35
N SER A 171 13.50 -3.38 27.89
CA SER A 171 14.48 -3.57 28.95
C SER A 171 15.88 -3.15 28.48
N ALA A 172 16.31 -3.63 27.29
CA ALA A 172 17.60 -3.29 26.72
C ALA A 172 17.75 -1.78 26.47
N LEU A 173 16.72 -1.15 25.89
CA LEU A 173 16.72 0.29 25.62
C LEU A 173 16.79 1.14 26.90
N ILE A 174 16.08 0.75 27.96
CA ILE A 174 16.10 1.44 29.27
C ILE A 174 17.43 1.27 29.95
N GLU A 175 17.99 0.07 29.94
CA GLU A 175 19.29 -0.25 30.53
C GLU A 175 20.42 0.49 29.81
N ASP A 176 20.37 0.58 28.49
CA ASP A 176 21.30 1.35 27.67
C ASP A 176 21.16 2.86 27.93
N TYR A 177 19.95 3.40 27.94
CA TYR A 177 19.69 4.79 28.26
C TYR A 177 20.21 5.21 29.65
N LEU A 178 20.08 4.32 30.63
CA LEU A 178 20.56 4.54 32.01
C LEU A 178 22.01 4.09 32.22
N ASN A 179 22.78 3.87 31.15
CA ASN A 179 24.21 3.52 31.15
C ASN A 179 24.55 2.23 31.92
N SER A 180 23.66 1.24 31.93
CA SER A 180 23.90 -0.07 32.54
C SER A 180 24.34 -1.10 31.47
N SER A 181 25.53 -0.90 30.88
CA SER A 181 26.00 -1.61 29.69
C SER A 181 26.00 -3.14 29.82
N LEU A 182 26.37 -3.69 31.00
CA LEU A 182 26.36 -5.17 31.21
C LEU A 182 24.95 -5.75 31.16
N ARG A 183 23.95 -5.08 31.73
CA ARG A 183 22.57 -5.52 31.68
C ARG A 183 22.02 -5.32 30.26
N ALA A 184 22.28 -4.17 29.66
CA ALA A 184 21.84 -3.85 28.30
C ALA A 184 22.34 -4.89 27.28
N ASP A 185 23.59 -5.34 27.37
CA ASP A 185 24.14 -6.39 26.50
C ASP A 185 23.32 -7.69 26.58
N ALA A 186 23.06 -8.16 27.81
CA ALA A 186 22.26 -9.38 28.02
C ALA A 186 20.81 -9.22 27.49
N SER A 187 20.19 -8.07 27.74
CA SER A 187 18.83 -7.77 27.29
C SER A 187 18.74 -7.59 25.78
N TYR A 188 19.72 -6.94 25.14
CA TYR A 188 19.78 -6.84 23.66
C TYR A 188 19.98 -8.21 23.01
N LYS A 189 20.85 -9.07 23.52
CA LYS A 189 21.02 -10.43 23.04
C LYS A 189 19.71 -11.21 23.10
N LYS A 190 18.98 -11.09 24.21
CA LYS A 190 17.66 -11.71 24.36
C LYS A 190 16.64 -11.12 23.37
N ALA A 191 16.58 -9.80 23.21
CA ALA A 191 15.67 -9.15 22.25
C ALA A 191 15.98 -9.59 20.81
N TYR A 192 17.26 -9.68 20.44
CA TYR A 192 17.69 -10.12 19.13
C TYR A 192 17.37 -11.61 18.87
N GLN A 193 17.49 -12.48 19.88
CA GLN A 193 17.06 -13.88 19.77
C GLN A 193 15.56 -14.02 19.53
N LEU A 194 14.74 -13.18 20.17
CA LEU A 194 13.28 -13.20 20.05
C LEU A 194 12.76 -12.52 18.77
N ALA A 195 13.42 -11.47 18.33
CA ALA A 195 12.92 -10.60 17.26
C ALA A 195 14.06 -10.01 16.39
N GLY A 196 15.08 -10.80 16.05
CA GLY A 196 16.22 -10.35 15.24
C GLY A 196 15.85 -9.93 13.81
N SER A 197 14.71 -10.35 13.30
CA SER A 197 14.14 -9.89 12.03
C SER A 197 13.44 -8.53 12.12
N SER A 198 13.27 -7.97 13.33
CA SER A 198 12.74 -6.62 13.51
C SER A 198 13.83 -5.59 13.21
N LEU A 199 13.52 -4.67 12.27
CA LEU A 199 14.41 -3.55 11.93
C LEU A 199 14.91 -2.79 13.15
N ARG A 200 14.00 -2.44 14.06
CA ARG A 200 14.32 -1.61 15.23
C ARG A 200 15.21 -2.32 16.22
N VAL A 201 14.97 -3.61 16.42
CA VAL A 201 15.83 -4.45 17.30
C VAL A 201 17.24 -4.58 16.72
N ALA A 202 17.35 -4.86 15.41
CA ALA A 202 18.64 -4.97 14.74
C ALA A 202 19.43 -3.66 14.79
N GLN A 203 18.78 -2.52 14.46
CA GLN A 203 19.40 -1.19 14.52
C GLN A 203 19.87 -0.81 15.94
N ALA A 204 19.01 -1.01 16.95
CA ALA A 204 19.33 -0.65 18.33
C ALA A 204 20.48 -1.49 18.89
N TYR A 205 20.44 -2.81 18.66
CA TYR A 205 21.48 -3.72 19.12
C TYR A 205 22.82 -3.44 18.43
N ALA A 206 22.84 -3.29 17.11
CA ALA A 206 24.06 -2.96 16.39
C ALA A 206 24.62 -1.56 16.80
N SER A 207 23.76 -0.55 17.01
CA SER A 207 24.16 0.74 17.55
C SER A 207 24.80 0.62 18.92
N PHE A 208 24.22 -0.19 19.82
CA PHE A 208 24.79 -0.47 21.15
C PHE A 208 26.17 -1.13 21.02
N LEU A 209 26.31 -2.17 20.21
CA LEU A 209 27.57 -2.87 19.97
C LEU A 209 28.66 -1.92 19.47
N LEU A 210 28.34 -1.08 18.47
CA LEU A 210 29.29 -0.10 17.92
C LEU A 210 29.76 0.92 18.94
N ARG A 211 28.87 1.43 19.77
CA ARG A 211 29.23 2.39 20.82
C ARG A 211 30.12 1.77 21.89
N ASN A 212 30.01 0.46 22.11
CA ASN A 212 30.83 -0.28 23.08
C ASN A 212 32.09 -0.95 22.45
N GLY A 213 32.38 -0.69 21.15
CA GLY A 213 33.61 -1.16 20.50
C GLY A 213 33.51 -2.54 19.84
N HIS A 214 32.36 -3.17 19.81
CA HIS A 214 32.10 -4.50 19.22
C HIS A 214 31.72 -4.40 17.73
N LYS A 215 32.64 -3.85 16.91
CA LYS A 215 32.39 -3.57 15.49
C LYS A 215 32.01 -4.80 14.68
N ASP A 216 32.75 -5.90 14.86
CA ASP A 216 32.53 -7.12 14.07
C ASP A 216 31.18 -7.78 14.38
N GLU A 217 30.74 -7.70 15.63
CA GLU A 217 29.42 -8.22 16.03
C GLU A 217 28.30 -7.33 15.47
N ALA A 218 28.44 -6.02 15.47
CA ALA A 218 27.49 -5.10 14.86
C ALA A 218 27.35 -5.34 13.35
N GLU A 219 28.47 -5.53 12.65
CA GLU A 219 28.45 -5.85 11.23
C GLU A 219 27.72 -7.17 10.95
N LYS A 220 27.93 -8.19 11.79
CA LYS A 220 27.19 -9.46 11.67
C LYS A 220 25.69 -9.27 11.84
N VAL A 221 25.25 -8.44 12.79
CA VAL A 221 23.83 -8.14 12.99
C VAL A 221 23.22 -7.53 11.72
N TYR A 222 23.84 -6.50 11.14
CA TYR A 222 23.34 -5.87 9.92
C TYR A 222 23.35 -6.82 8.72
N ARG A 223 24.45 -7.57 8.51
CA ARG A 223 24.54 -8.53 7.41
C ARG A 223 23.54 -9.68 7.56
N SER A 224 23.31 -10.17 8.77
CA SER A 224 22.31 -11.20 9.04
C SER A 224 20.91 -10.71 8.72
N PHE A 225 20.58 -9.46 9.05
CA PHE A 225 19.30 -8.85 8.71
C PHE A 225 19.11 -8.78 7.18
N LEU A 226 20.11 -8.31 6.45
CA LEU A 226 20.06 -8.20 4.99
C LEU A 226 20.07 -9.57 4.29
N SER A 227 20.80 -10.58 4.81
CA SER A 227 20.88 -11.92 4.23
C SER A 227 19.59 -12.72 4.36
N ALA A 228 18.70 -12.35 5.28
CA ALA A 228 17.36 -12.91 5.39
C ALA A 228 16.40 -12.49 4.24
N GLY A 229 16.93 -11.91 3.16
CA GLY A 229 16.18 -11.45 1.99
C GLY A 229 15.49 -10.10 2.21
N GLN A 230 15.81 -9.39 3.28
CA GLN A 230 15.27 -8.08 3.60
C GLN A 230 16.17 -6.98 3.05
N HIS A 231 15.93 -6.57 1.81
CA HIS A 231 16.51 -5.33 1.31
C HIS A 231 15.95 -4.15 2.12
N ASN A 232 16.83 -3.40 2.81
CA ASN A 232 16.40 -2.30 3.66
C ASN A 232 17.41 -1.14 3.65
N VAL A 233 16.99 -0.04 3.05
CA VAL A 233 17.83 1.15 2.84
C VAL A 233 18.37 1.77 4.15
N LEU A 234 17.67 1.59 5.28
CA LEU A 234 18.14 2.06 6.58
C LEU A 234 19.31 1.23 7.09
N VAL A 235 19.18 -0.11 7.03
CA VAL A 235 20.24 -1.02 7.47
C VAL A 235 21.44 -0.93 6.54
N GLU A 236 21.24 -0.71 5.25
CA GLU A 236 22.33 -0.49 4.29
C GLU A 236 23.07 0.81 4.57
N ALA A 237 22.34 1.89 4.89
CA ALA A 237 22.94 3.15 5.30
C ALA A 237 23.72 3.01 6.60
N ASP A 238 23.16 2.33 7.61
CA ASP A 238 23.81 2.05 8.88
C ASP A 238 25.09 1.21 8.69
N LEU A 239 25.06 0.21 7.82
CA LEU A 239 26.21 -0.63 7.46
C LEU A 239 27.29 0.18 6.73
N ALA A 240 26.90 1.07 5.81
CA ALA A 240 27.83 1.97 5.12
C ALA A 240 28.51 2.94 6.10
N ASP A 241 27.76 3.49 7.07
CA ASP A 241 28.29 4.35 8.11
C ASP A 241 29.27 3.59 9.03
N LEU A 242 28.96 2.34 9.39
CA LEU A 242 29.86 1.45 10.12
C LEU A 242 31.18 1.22 9.36
N GLN A 243 31.10 0.94 8.05
CA GLN A 243 32.28 0.73 7.19
C GLN A 243 33.11 2.01 7.06
N ALA A 244 32.48 3.17 7.04
CA ALA A 244 33.13 4.48 7.07
C ALA A 244 33.72 4.85 8.47
N GLY A 245 33.56 3.98 9.48
CA GLY A 245 34.06 4.19 10.83
C GLY A 245 33.29 5.22 11.64
N LYS A 246 32.07 5.58 11.24
CA LYS A 246 31.21 6.49 11.99
C LYS A 246 30.65 5.80 13.22
N LYS A 247 30.61 6.51 14.34
CA LYS A 247 29.95 6.04 15.56
C LYS A 247 28.51 6.55 15.58
N PRO A 248 27.51 5.68 15.75
CA PRO A 248 26.12 6.11 15.87
C PRO A 248 25.89 6.81 17.21
N PRO A 249 24.92 7.77 17.28
CA PRO A 249 24.43 8.27 18.56
C PRO A 249 23.73 7.17 19.35
N PRO A 250 23.45 7.38 20.66
CA PRO A 250 22.56 6.49 21.39
C PRO A 250 21.21 6.34 20.67
N PHE A 251 20.72 5.09 20.58
CA PHE A 251 19.46 4.81 19.89
C PHE A 251 18.28 5.55 20.55
N ILE A 252 18.29 5.62 21.88
CA ILE A 252 17.39 6.45 22.67
C ILE A 252 18.22 7.46 23.45
N ALA A 253 18.02 8.74 23.17
CA ALA A 253 18.75 9.84 23.82
C ALA A 253 17.96 10.50 24.97
N THR A 254 16.65 10.31 25.03
CA THR A 254 15.75 10.92 26.02
C THR A 254 14.63 9.96 26.43
N PRO A 255 14.04 10.11 27.62
CA PRO A 255 12.88 9.31 28.00
C PRO A 255 11.70 9.46 27.01
N GLY A 256 11.53 10.66 26.45
CA GLY A 256 10.53 10.92 25.40
C GLY A 256 10.80 10.14 24.12
N GLY A 257 12.08 9.95 23.75
CA GLY A 257 12.46 9.08 22.64
C GLY A 257 12.05 7.62 22.89
N GLY A 258 12.19 7.14 24.14
CA GLY A 258 11.72 5.82 24.53
C GLY A 258 10.20 5.67 24.45
N VAL A 259 9.46 6.67 24.88
CA VAL A 259 7.98 6.74 24.71
C VAL A 259 7.62 6.73 23.23
N SER A 260 8.32 7.51 22.40
CA SER A 260 8.10 7.50 20.94
C SER A 260 8.31 6.11 20.35
N GLU A 261 9.34 5.38 20.78
CA GLU A 261 9.62 4.01 20.32
C GLU A 261 8.54 3.01 20.77
N VAL A 262 8.01 3.11 21.99
CA VAL A 262 6.85 2.33 22.45
C VAL A 262 5.66 2.54 21.52
N LEU A 263 5.31 3.80 21.30
CA LEU A 263 4.13 4.17 20.52
C LEU A 263 4.27 3.78 19.04
N PHE A 264 5.49 3.93 18.48
CA PHE A 264 5.80 3.44 17.14
C PHE A 264 5.65 1.91 17.03
N SER A 265 6.22 1.17 17.99
CA SER A 265 6.15 -0.29 17.97
C SER A 265 4.72 -0.82 18.04
N LEU A 266 3.87 -0.15 18.84
CA LEU A 266 2.44 -0.46 18.93
C LEU A 266 1.68 -0.09 17.63
N ALA A 267 2.00 1.06 17.04
CA ALA A 267 1.43 1.47 15.76
C ALA A 267 1.75 0.47 14.65
N ALA A 268 3.02 0.06 14.56
CA ALA A 268 3.47 -0.91 13.57
C ALA A 268 2.80 -2.29 13.76
N ALA A 269 2.61 -2.73 15.00
CA ALA A 269 1.93 -4.00 15.31
C ALA A 269 0.44 -3.96 15.01
N LEU A 270 -0.20 -2.80 15.09
CA LEU A 270 -1.61 -2.59 14.81
C LEU A 270 -1.88 -2.26 13.34
N ASN A 271 -0.85 -2.07 12.52
CA ASN A 271 -1.03 -1.71 11.12
C ASN A 271 -1.65 -2.86 10.33
N GLY A 272 -2.96 -2.74 10.06
CA GLY A 272 -3.77 -3.68 9.28
C GLY A 272 -5.16 -3.11 9.03
N ASP A 273 -5.87 -3.66 8.06
CA ASP A 273 -7.12 -3.11 7.50
C ASP A 273 -8.19 -2.73 8.53
N GLN A 274 -8.30 -3.49 9.62
CA GLN A 274 -9.34 -3.25 10.64
C GLN A 274 -8.87 -2.33 11.78
N SER A 275 -7.57 -2.01 11.86
CA SER A 275 -6.96 -1.30 12.98
C SER A 275 -6.26 0.00 12.59
N ALA A 276 -6.38 0.43 11.33
CA ALA A 276 -5.67 1.59 10.77
C ALA A 276 -5.81 2.87 11.61
N GLU A 277 -7.01 3.19 12.09
CA GLU A 277 -7.24 4.38 12.95
C GLU A 277 -6.53 4.26 14.30
N ALA A 278 -6.49 3.06 14.88
CA ALA A 278 -5.76 2.83 16.12
C ALA A 278 -4.24 2.92 15.88
N ALA A 279 -3.74 2.34 14.81
CA ALA A 279 -2.34 2.46 14.39
C ALA A 279 -1.94 3.92 14.18
N LEU A 280 -2.76 4.71 13.45
CA LEU A 280 -2.54 6.14 13.28
C LEU A 280 -2.51 6.89 14.61
N SER A 281 -3.45 6.61 15.51
CA SER A 281 -3.48 7.27 16.82
C SER A 281 -2.17 7.06 17.59
N TYR A 282 -1.66 5.84 17.63
CA TYR A 282 -0.37 5.55 18.26
C TYR A 282 0.81 6.19 17.50
N ALA A 283 0.81 6.15 16.17
CA ALA A 283 1.87 6.76 15.36
C ALA A 283 1.92 8.29 15.52
N GLN A 284 0.77 8.95 15.53
CA GLN A 284 0.70 10.40 15.75
C GLN A 284 1.14 10.80 17.18
N LEU A 285 0.77 10.00 18.18
CA LEU A 285 1.29 10.18 19.53
C LEU A 285 2.80 9.97 19.59
N SER A 286 3.35 9.00 18.85
CA SER A 286 4.81 8.81 18.72
C SER A 286 5.49 10.07 18.15
N LEU A 287 4.97 10.62 17.06
CA LEU A 287 5.46 11.84 16.42
C LEU A 287 5.37 13.07 17.34
N SER A 288 4.41 13.11 18.25
CA SER A 288 4.32 14.20 19.24
C SER A 288 5.51 14.25 20.23
N PHE A 289 6.26 13.14 20.36
CA PHE A 289 7.49 13.05 21.16
C PHE A 289 8.76 13.11 20.30
N ASN A 290 8.72 12.60 19.08
CA ASN A 290 9.82 12.65 18.14
C ASN A 290 9.33 12.97 16.72
N PRO A 291 9.11 14.26 16.40
CA PRO A 291 8.59 14.67 15.10
C PRO A 291 9.49 14.30 13.92
N SER A 292 10.79 14.11 14.15
CA SER A 292 11.77 13.77 13.10
C SER A 292 11.98 12.26 12.91
N GLN A 293 11.20 11.40 13.59
CA GLN A 293 11.34 9.95 13.45
C GLN A 293 10.84 9.48 12.09
N MET A 294 11.77 9.34 11.15
CA MET A 294 11.50 9.06 9.74
C MET A 294 10.69 7.78 9.50
N VAL A 295 10.91 6.74 10.31
CA VAL A 295 10.16 5.47 10.20
C VAL A 295 8.69 5.65 10.58
N THR A 296 8.40 6.49 11.58
CA THR A 296 7.02 6.80 11.98
C THR A 296 6.33 7.70 10.95
N GLN A 297 7.04 8.69 10.38
CA GLN A 297 6.52 9.52 9.30
C GLN A 297 6.14 8.67 8.08
N SER A 298 7.01 7.73 7.70
CA SER A 298 6.73 6.80 6.60
C SER A 298 5.54 5.91 6.93
N LEU A 299 5.47 5.34 8.13
CA LEU A 299 4.33 4.51 8.56
C LEU A 299 2.99 5.28 8.50
N VAL A 300 2.97 6.53 8.96
CA VAL A 300 1.77 7.39 8.86
C VAL A 300 1.38 7.60 7.40
N GLY A 301 2.35 7.89 6.53
CA GLY A 301 2.11 8.03 5.10
C GLY A 301 1.57 6.76 4.46
N ASP A 302 2.13 5.59 4.81
CA ASP A 302 1.67 4.29 4.32
C ASP A 302 0.24 4.00 4.76
N ILE A 303 -0.08 4.21 6.04
CA ILE A 303 -1.45 3.99 6.54
C ILE A 303 -2.46 4.92 5.84
N TYR A 304 -2.14 6.20 5.66
CA TYR A 304 -3.01 7.10 4.90
C TYR A 304 -3.15 6.68 3.43
N THR A 305 -2.09 6.14 2.83
CA THR A 305 -2.12 5.61 1.46
C THR A 305 -3.09 4.42 1.35
N ASP A 306 -3.06 3.49 2.31
CA ASP A 306 -3.96 2.33 2.39
C ASP A 306 -5.40 2.76 2.67
N MET A 307 -5.59 3.81 3.46
CA MET A 307 -6.89 4.45 3.69
C MET A 307 -7.40 5.25 2.49
N ARG A 308 -6.63 5.36 1.40
CA ARG A 308 -6.91 6.19 0.23
C ARG A 308 -7.03 7.70 0.53
N ALA A 309 -6.43 8.14 1.62
CA ALA A 309 -6.37 9.54 2.04
C ALA A 309 -5.12 10.23 1.44
N SER A 310 -5.02 10.22 0.10
CA SER A 310 -3.82 10.65 -0.63
C SER A 310 -3.29 12.04 -0.24
N PRO A 311 -4.11 13.07 0.02
CA PRO A 311 -3.58 14.36 0.49
C PRO A 311 -2.84 14.27 1.83
N LEU A 312 -3.36 13.50 2.79
CA LEU A 312 -2.74 13.29 4.10
C LEU A 312 -1.48 12.41 4.00
N ALA A 313 -1.49 11.41 3.11
CA ALA A 313 -0.33 10.59 2.83
C ALA A 313 0.82 11.43 2.26
N ILE A 314 0.54 12.28 1.29
CA ILE A 314 1.53 13.19 0.69
C ILE A 314 2.12 14.12 1.76
N ASP A 315 1.28 14.71 2.60
CA ASP A 315 1.74 15.59 3.69
C ASP A 315 2.68 14.84 4.65
N ALA A 316 2.30 13.64 5.09
CA ALA A 316 3.14 12.82 5.98
C ALA A 316 4.50 12.48 5.35
N PHE A 317 4.52 12.04 4.09
CA PHE A 317 5.77 11.72 3.39
C PHE A 317 6.65 12.95 3.14
N GLN A 318 6.08 14.15 2.99
CA GLN A 318 6.84 15.40 2.86
C GLN A 318 7.68 15.71 4.10
N HIS A 319 7.23 15.28 5.28
CA HIS A 319 7.95 15.45 6.54
C HIS A 319 9.16 14.50 6.71
N VAL A 320 9.31 13.47 5.86
CA VAL A 320 10.54 12.65 5.83
C VAL A 320 11.71 13.54 5.40
N PRO A 321 12.80 13.65 6.21
CA PRO A 321 13.91 14.57 5.92
C PRO A 321 14.55 14.31 4.55
N GLN A 322 14.98 15.36 3.86
CA GLN A 322 15.63 15.27 2.54
C GLN A 322 16.93 14.47 2.57
N THR A 323 17.60 14.44 3.72
CA THR A 323 18.85 13.69 3.96
C THR A 323 18.61 12.24 4.41
N SER A 324 17.35 11.86 4.62
CA SER A 324 16.99 10.51 5.07
C SER A 324 17.23 9.46 3.98
N PRO A 325 17.75 8.27 4.32
CA PRO A 325 17.73 7.12 3.40
C PRO A 325 16.33 6.77 2.89
N LEU A 326 15.27 7.07 3.66
CA LEU A 326 13.87 6.87 3.25
C LEU A 326 13.35 7.95 2.29
N ARG A 327 14.14 9.00 1.96
CA ARG A 327 13.63 10.09 1.12
C ARG A 327 13.20 9.62 -0.28
N ALA A 328 13.96 8.72 -0.90
CA ALA A 328 13.60 8.18 -2.21
C ALA A 328 12.30 7.38 -2.15
N TYR A 329 12.12 6.56 -1.12
CA TYR A 329 10.86 5.87 -0.84
C TYR A 329 9.70 6.85 -0.67
N ALA A 330 9.85 7.85 0.21
CA ALA A 330 8.81 8.84 0.47
C ALA A 330 8.43 9.63 -0.80
N ASP A 331 9.41 10.04 -1.62
CA ASP A 331 9.15 10.72 -2.89
C ASP A 331 8.41 9.82 -3.90
N THR A 332 8.74 8.52 -3.93
CA THR A 332 8.03 7.54 -4.76
C THR A 332 6.57 7.39 -4.31
N GLN A 333 6.33 7.27 -3.01
CA GLN A 333 4.97 7.19 -2.46
C GLN A 333 4.16 8.48 -2.69
N ILE A 334 4.80 9.65 -2.61
CA ILE A 334 4.17 10.93 -3.00
C ILE A 334 3.70 10.86 -4.45
N ALA A 335 4.55 10.40 -5.37
CA ALA A 335 4.20 10.29 -6.78
C ALA A 335 3.03 9.33 -7.03
N LEU A 336 3.02 8.16 -6.36
CA LEU A 336 1.92 7.20 -6.47
C LEU A 336 0.60 7.77 -5.93
N ASN A 337 0.64 8.55 -4.85
CA ASN A 337 -0.53 9.24 -4.33
C ASN A 337 -0.99 10.40 -5.25
N LEU A 338 -0.07 11.14 -5.89
CA LEU A 338 -0.40 12.13 -6.91
C LEU A 338 -1.10 11.48 -8.10
N GLN A 339 -0.64 10.31 -8.56
CA GLN A 339 -1.32 9.54 -9.61
C GLN A 339 -2.76 9.19 -9.23
N ARG A 340 -2.98 8.74 -7.98
CA ARG A 340 -4.34 8.44 -7.47
C ARG A 340 -5.27 9.65 -7.43
N MET A 341 -4.70 10.86 -7.41
CA MET A 341 -5.41 12.15 -7.48
C MET A 341 -5.53 12.69 -8.91
N ASP A 342 -5.29 11.86 -9.93
CA ASP A 342 -5.28 12.23 -11.35
C ASP A 342 -4.26 13.32 -11.72
N LYS A 343 -3.19 13.48 -10.91
CA LYS A 343 -2.07 14.40 -11.12
C LYS A 343 -0.86 13.68 -11.72
N ALA A 344 -1.07 13.00 -12.84
CA ALA A 344 -0.06 12.12 -13.44
C ALA A 344 1.22 12.87 -13.86
N GLU A 345 1.11 14.11 -14.34
CA GLU A 345 2.27 14.91 -14.72
C GLU A 345 3.15 15.27 -13.52
N ASP A 346 2.54 15.71 -12.42
CA ASP A 346 3.26 15.98 -11.16
C ASP A 346 3.95 14.71 -10.62
N ALA A 347 3.28 13.57 -10.73
CA ALA A 347 3.84 12.27 -10.34
C ALA A 347 5.08 11.91 -11.18
N ILE A 348 5.02 12.10 -12.49
CA ILE A 348 6.16 11.88 -13.40
C ILE A 348 7.34 12.78 -13.02
N VAL A 349 7.10 14.09 -12.84
CA VAL A 349 8.16 15.04 -12.44
C VAL A 349 8.80 14.62 -11.12
N LYS A 350 7.99 14.19 -10.15
CA LYS A 350 8.48 13.72 -8.85
C LYS A 350 9.38 12.48 -9.01
N LEU A 351 8.96 11.45 -9.74
CA LEU A 351 9.75 10.24 -9.97
C LEU A 351 11.01 10.50 -10.80
N GLN A 352 10.94 11.37 -11.82
CA GLN A 352 12.13 11.79 -12.56
C GLN A 352 13.18 12.41 -11.62
N SER A 353 12.74 13.21 -10.63
CA SER A 353 13.67 13.77 -9.65
C SER A 353 14.32 12.70 -8.77
N VAL A 354 13.60 11.62 -8.42
CA VAL A 354 14.17 10.47 -7.68
C VAL A 354 15.21 9.77 -8.54
N VAL A 355 14.86 9.40 -9.77
CA VAL A 355 15.76 8.70 -10.70
C VAL A 355 17.00 9.53 -11.04
N THR A 356 16.87 10.86 -11.11
CA THR A 356 18.03 11.75 -11.35
C THR A 356 19.00 11.74 -10.16
N ARG A 357 18.50 11.69 -8.92
CA ARG A 357 19.34 11.63 -7.70
C ARG A 357 19.93 10.23 -7.49
N ASP A 358 19.15 9.21 -7.80
CA ASP A 358 19.56 7.80 -7.67
C ASP A 358 19.14 7.01 -8.92
N PRO A 359 20.00 6.99 -9.95
CA PRO A 359 19.73 6.27 -11.21
C PRO A 359 19.64 4.75 -11.06
N LYS A 360 19.98 4.21 -9.88
CA LYS A 360 19.91 2.78 -9.57
C LYS A 360 18.66 2.39 -8.79
N ASN A 361 17.79 3.34 -8.48
CA ASN A 361 16.55 3.08 -7.75
C ASN A 361 15.53 2.35 -8.63
N ILE A 362 15.52 1.03 -8.52
CA ILE A 362 14.66 0.16 -9.33
C ILE A 362 13.19 0.47 -9.10
N ASP A 363 12.77 0.69 -7.84
CA ASP A 363 11.37 0.95 -7.50
C ASP A 363 10.86 2.25 -8.15
N ALA A 364 11.68 3.30 -8.12
CA ALA A 364 11.34 4.56 -8.78
C ALA A 364 11.29 4.42 -10.31
N LEU A 365 12.23 3.68 -10.90
CA LEU A 365 12.23 3.40 -12.34
C LEU A 365 11.00 2.61 -12.77
N VAL A 366 10.64 1.56 -12.03
CA VAL A 366 9.44 0.73 -12.31
C VAL A 366 8.17 1.56 -12.20
N SER A 367 8.07 2.38 -11.15
CA SER A 367 6.93 3.28 -10.95
C SER A 367 6.83 4.31 -12.08
N LEU A 368 7.96 4.90 -12.50
CA LEU A 368 8.02 5.84 -13.62
C LEU A 368 7.62 5.17 -14.94
N GLY A 369 8.10 3.95 -15.18
CA GLY A 369 7.72 3.16 -16.35
C GLY A 369 6.21 2.89 -16.39
N SER A 370 5.61 2.58 -15.25
CA SER A 370 4.16 2.39 -15.14
C SER A 370 3.38 3.68 -15.42
N LEU A 371 3.85 4.83 -14.93
CA LEU A 371 3.23 6.12 -15.26
C LEU A 371 3.33 6.45 -16.74
N TYR A 372 4.49 6.26 -17.36
CA TYR A 372 4.66 6.46 -18.81
C TYR A 372 3.76 5.54 -19.62
N ARG A 373 3.65 4.27 -19.26
CA ARG A 373 2.78 3.31 -19.93
C ARG A 373 1.30 3.72 -19.80
N ASN A 374 0.85 4.11 -18.61
CA ASN A 374 -0.53 4.57 -18.38
C ASN A 374 -0.83 5.87 -19.16
N GLY A 375 0.15 6.78 -19.28
CA GLY A 375 0.07 7.99 -20.07
C GLY A 375 0.35 7.81 -21.57
N ASN A 376 0.33 6.57 -22.07
CA ASN A 376 0.57 6.22 -23.48
C ASN A 376 1.96 6.67 -24.04
N GLN A 377 2.96 6.88 -23.16
CA GLN A 377 4.33 7.25 -23.53
C GLN A 377 5.22 5.99 -23.61
N MET A 378 4.86 5.05 -24.49
CA MET A 378 5.42 3.68 -24.53
C MET A 378 6.93 3.66 -24.73
N ALA A 379 7.49 4.53 -25.58
CA ALA A 379 8.94 4.59 -25.82
C ALA A 379 9.72 4.92 -24.54
N LYS A 380 9.25 5.86 -23.73
CA LYS A 380 9.86 6.19 -22.44
C LYS A 380 9.69 5.06 -21.42
N ALA A 381 8.54 4.37 -21.44
CA ALA A 381 8.34 3.19 -20.60
C ALA A 381 9.35 2.09 -20.92
N VAL A 382 9.58 1.81 -22.20
CA VAL A 382 10.60 0.84 -22.66
C VAL A 382 12.01 1.22 -22.18
N GLU A 383 12.36 2.51 -22.24
CA GLU A 383 13.67 3.02 -21.80
C GLU A 383 13.91 2.72 -20.31
N VAL A 384 12.98 3.12 -19.44
CA VAL A 384 13.16 2.93 -17.98
C VAL A 384 13.05 1.47 -17.56
N TYR A 385 12.22 0.65 -18.20
CA TYR A 385 12.20 -0.79 -17.94
C TYR A 385 13.49 -1.47 -18.40
N THR A 386 14.07 -1.02 -19.50
CA THR A 386 15.37 -1.53 -19.98
C THR A 386 16.48 -1.20 -18.99
N GLN A 387 16.49 0.02 -18.45
CA GLN A 387 17.41 0.40 -17.38
C GLN A 387 17.20 -0.46 -16.13
N SER A 388 15.96 -0.67 -15.70
CA SER A 388 15.64 -1.50 -14.53
C SER A 388 16.12 -2.96 -14.70
N ILE A 389 15.92 -3.54 -15.89
CA ILE A 389 16.37 -4.90 -16.22
C ILE A 389 17.89 -5.01 -16.16
N ALA A 390 18.61 -3.98 -16.64
CA ALA A 390 20.07 -3.96 -16.61
C ALA A 390 20.66 -3.84 -15.20
N LEU A 391 19.95 -3.16 -14.29
CA LEU A 391 20.36 -2.99 -12.90
C LEU A 391 20.17 -4.24 -12.04
N GLN A 392 19.14 -5.03 -12.32
CA GLN A 392 18.88 -6.27 -11.61
C GLN A 392 19.86 -7.37 -12.06
N GLN A 393 20.88 -7.64 -11.26
CA GLN A 393 21.83 -8.74 -11.51
C GLN A 393 21.31 -10.05 -10.90
N GLY A 394 21.58 -11.18 -11.59
CA GLY A 394 21.21 -12.51 -11.11
C GLY A 394 19.82 -12.99 -11.52
N GLU A 395 19.45 -14.18 -11.03
CA GLU A 395 18.14 -14.81 -11.23
C GLU A 395 17.17 -14.37 -10.11
N ASP A 396 16.77 -13.11 -10.16
CA ASP A 396 15.71 -12.61 -9.29
C ASP A 396 14.35 -13.08 -9.83
N ALA A 397 13.62 -13.84 -8.99
CA ALA A 397 12.32 -14.37 -9.36
C ALA A 397 11.28 -13.28 -9.69
N THR A 398 11.48 -12.03 -9.25
CA THR A 398 10.58 -10.90 -9.56
C THR A 398 10.89 -10.23 -10.90
N LYS A 399 12.03 -10.52 -11.51
CA LYS A 399 12.49 -9.89 -12.75
C LYS A 399 11.57 -10.14 -13.95
N TRP A 400 10.74 -11.19 -13.91
CA TRP A 400 9.76 -11.47 -14.96
C TRP A 400 8.78 -10.31 -15.17
N GLN A 401 8.43 -9.58 -14.12
CA GLN A 401 7.50 -8.45 -14.19
C GLN A 401 8.04 -7.32 -15.06
N LEU A 402 9.35 -7.06 -15.02
CA LEU A 402 10.00 -6.03 -15.85
C LEU A 402 9.92 -6.39 -17.34
N TYR A 403 10.20 -7.64 -17.67
CA TYR A 403 10.02 -8.14 -19.04
C TYR A 403 8.57 -8.10 -19.47
N TYR A 404 7.64 -8.46 -18.60
CA TYR A 404 6.21 -8.39 -18.86
C TYR A 404 5.75 -6.95 -19.18
N TYR A 405 6.12 -5.98 -18.35
CA TYR A 405 5.74 -4.58 -18.58
C TYR A 405 6.41 -3.98 -19.82
N ARG A 406 7.65 -4.32 -20.09
CA ARG A 406 8.34 -3.88 -21.30
C ARG A 406 7.75 -4.55 -22.55
N GLY A 407 7.43 -5.83 -22.48
CA GLY A 407 6.73 -6.57 -23.53
C GLY A 407 5.37 -5.95 -23.89
N MET A 408 4.57 -5.58 -22.87
CA MET A 408 3.31 -4.84 -23.06
C MET A 408 3.55 -3.49 -23.76
N SER A 409 4.64 -2.80 -23.43
CA SER A 409 4.97 -1.50 -24.03
C SER A 409 5.38 -1.67 -25.51
N TYR A 410 6.15 -2.71 -25.84
CA TYR A 410 6.48 -3.07 -27.23
C TYR A 410 5.24 -3.47 -28.02
N ASP A 411 4.34 -4.27 -27.44
CA ASP A 411 3.09 -4.67 -28.09
C ASP A 411 2.26 -3.46 -28.51
N ARG A 412 2.11 -2.49 -27.60
CA ARG A 412 1.42 -1.23 -27.88
C ARG A 412 2.10 -0.38 -28.95
N MET A 413 3.43 -0.47 -29.09
CA MET A 413 4.19 0.14 -30.16
C MET A 413 4.12 -0.68 -31.47
N LYS A 414 3.46 -1.83 -31.46
CA LYS A 414 3.39 -2.80 -32.57
C LYS A 414 4.75 -3.41 -32.93
N ASP A 415 5.73 -3.37 -32.02
CA ASP A 415 7.00 -4.09 -32.12
C ASP A 415 6.81 -5.52 -31.56
N PHE A 416 6.07 -6.32 -32.31
CA PHE A 416 5.61 -7.63 -31.84
C PHE A 416 6.74 -8.65 -31.67
N GLU A 417 7.83 -8.50 -32.38
CA GLU A 417 8.99 -9.38 -32.25
C GLU A 417 9.64 -9.20 -30.87
N LYS A 418 9.90 -7.95 -30.46
CA LYS A 418 10.45 -7.67 -29.13
C LYS A 418 9.46 -7.95 -28.02
N SER A 419 8.18 -7.69 -28.26
CA SER A 419 7.11 -8.02 -27.32
C SER A 419 7.08 -9.52 -27.01
N GLU A 420 7.04 -10.37 -28.05
CA GLU A 420 7.03 -11.83 -27.87
C GLU A 420 8.32 -12.32 -27.18
N ALA A 421 9.48 -11.78 -27.56
CA ALA A 421 10.75 -12.13 -26.93
C ALA A 421 10.75 -11.83 -25.42
N ASP A 422 10.23 -10.67 -25.02
CA ASP A 422 10.14 -10.28 -23.62
C ASP A 422 9.13 -11.14 -22.83
N PHE A 423 7.96 -11.44 -23.38
CA PHE A 423 7.00 -12.34 -22.73
C PHE A 423 7.55 -13.77 -22.58
N ARG A 424 8.24 -14.30 -23.59
CA ARG A 424 8.90 -15.61 -23.48
C ARG A 424 10.01 -15.58 -22.43
N LYS A 425 10.76 -14.48 -22.32
CA LYS A 425 11.75 -14.29 -21.27
C LYS A 425 11.09 -14.24 -19.89
N ALA A 426 9.97 -13.53 -19.74
CA ALA A 426 9.20 -13.53 -18.50
C ALA A 426 8.76 -14.95 -18.11
N LEU A 427 8.22 -15.74 -19.03
CA LEU A 427 7.83 -17.14 -18.80
C LEU A 427 9.02 -18.07 -18.50
N SER A 428 10.23 -17.75 -18.98
CA SER A 428 11.42 -18.52 -18.63
C SER A 428 11.86 -18.32 -17.19
N ILE A 429 11.51 -17.17 -16.58
CA ILE A 429 11.81 -16.81 -15.19
C ILE A 429 10.68 -17.29 -14.25
N SER A 430 9.43 -16.92 -14.56
CA SER A 430 8.24 -17.36 -13.86
C SER A 430 7.43 -18.27 -14.76
N LYS A 431 7.72 -19.55 -14.66
CA LYS A 431 7.05 -20.56 -15.46
C LYS A 431 5.55 -20.57 -15.12
N ASP A 432 4.74 -20.56 -16.18
CA ASP A 432 3.28 -20.66 -16.04
C ASP A 432 2.62 -19.44 -15.37
N GLU A 433 3.25 -18.24 -15.46
CA GLU A 433 2.63 -17.02 -14.96
C GLU A 433 1.37 -16.68 -15.76
N PRO A 434 0.16 -16.73 -15.14
CA PRO A 434 -1.10 -16.65 -15.86
C PRO A 434 -1.27 -15.33 -16.61
N SER A 435 -0.81 -14.22 -16.04
CA SER A 435 -0.93 -12.89 -16.66
C SER A 435 -0.11 -12.79 -17.94
N VAL A 436 1.09 -13.41 -17.96
CA VAL A 436 1.97 -13.42 -19.14
C VAL A 436 1.43 -14.36 -20.21
N LEU A 437 0.99 -15.58 -19.82
CA LEU A 437 0.36 -16.55 -20.72
C LEU A 437 -0.87 -15.94 -21.41
N ASN A 438 -1.73 -15.29 -20.63
CA ASN A 438 -2.92 -14.64 -21.14
C ASN A 438 -2.59 -13.52 -22.12
N TYR A 439 -1.67 -12.62 -21.76
CA TYR A 439 -1.37 -11.47 -22.61
C TYR A 439 -0.70 -11.89 -23.92
N LEU A 440 0.29 -12.79 -23.86
CA LEU A 440 0.96 -13.29 -25.04
C LEU A 440 0.00 -14.05 -25.96
N GLY A 441 -0.82 -14.96 -25.40
CA GLY A 441 -1.81 -15.70 -26.15
C GLY A 441 -2.84 -14.78 -26.80
N TYR A 442 -3.38 -13.83 -26.05
CA TYR A 442 -4.32 -12.85 -26.57
C TYR A 442 -3.72 -11.99 -27.71
N SER A 443 -2.49 -11.47 -27.53
CA SER A 443 -1.81 -10.70 -28.58
C SER A 443 -1.59 -11.50 -29.87
N MET A 444 -1.32 -12.81 -29.75
CA MET A 444 -1.21 -13.70 -30.92
C MET A 444 -2.58 -13.95 -31.59
N ILE A 445 -3.64 -14.12 -30.80
CA ILE A 445 -5.01 -14.33 -31.30
C ILE A 445 -5.48 -13.09 -32.06
N ASP A 446 -5.30 -11.90 -31.49
CA ASP A 446 -5.70 -10.64 -32.11
C ASP A 446 -5.02 -10.41 -33.47
N ARG A 447 -3.77 -10.89 -33.61
CA ARG A 447 -3.01 -10.84 -34.87
C ARG A 447 -3.26 -12.01 -35.81
N GLY A 448 -4.00 -13.03 -35.40
CA GLY A 448 -4.25 -14.24 -36.19
C GLY A 448 -3.01 -15.12 -36.43
N VAL A 449 -2.01 -15.08 -35.53
CA VAL A 449 -0.76 -15.84 -35.66
C VAL A 449 -0.61 -16.90 -34.58
N LYS A 450 -0.04 -18.06 -34.93
CA LYS A 450 0.25 -19.17 -33.98
C LYS A 450 -0.98 -19.55 -33.13
N LEU A 451 -2.16 -19.62 -33.73
CA LEU A 451 -3.45 -19.73 -33.02
C LEU A 451 -3.50 -20.94 -32.08
N ASP A 452 -2.97 -22.10 -32.48
CA ASP A 452 -2.96 -23.30 -31.64
C ASP A 452 -2.13 -23.09 -30.36
N GLU A 453 -0.95 -22.49 -30.48
CA GLU A 453 -0.08 -22.14 -29.34
C GLU A 453 -0.78 -21.09 -28.47
N ALA A 454 -1.34 -20.06 -29.07
CA ALA A 454 -2.01 -18.96 -28.37
C ALA A 454 -3.19 -19.46 -27.52
N ILE A 455 -4.04 -20.30 -28.09
CA ILE A 455 -5.18 -20.88 -27.37
C ILE A 455 -4.72 -21.79 -26.23
N ALA A 456 -3.70 -22.61 -26.47
CA ALA A 456 -3.14 -23.45 -25.40
C ALA A 456 -2.64 -22.60 -24.20
N MET A 457 -2.01 -21.45 -24.48
CA MET A 457 -1.56 -20.50 -23.44
C MET A 457 -2.73 -19.89 -22.68
N VAL A 458 -3.77 -19.40 -23.36
CA VAL A 458 -4.93 -18.78 -22.72
C VAL A 458 -5.74 -19.82 -21.93
N LYS A 459 -5.93 -21.05 -22.45
CA LYS A 459 -6.55 -22.16 -21.70
C LYS A 459 -5.79 -22.44 -20.41
N LYS A 460 -4.46 -22.54 -20.49
CA LYS A 460 -3.62 -22.75 -19.31
C LYS A 460 -3.74 -21.62 -18.31
N ALA A 461 -3.83 -20.37 -18.76
CA ALA A 461 -4.06 -19.22 -17.89
C ALA A 461 -5.43 -19.31 -17.16
N VAL A 462 -6.49 -19.75 -17.86
CA VAL A 462 -7.81 -20.00 -17.25
C VAL A 462 -7.75 -21.13 -16.22
N ASP A 463 -7.03 -22.23 -16.51
CA ASP A 463 -6.88 -23.35 -15.57
C ASP A 463 -6.18 -22.90 -14.28
N LEU A 464 -5.19 -22.01 -14.39
CA LEU A 464 -4.42 -21.48 -13.24
C LEU A 464 -5.19 -20.41 -12.46
N LYS A 465 -6.00 -19.60 -13.14
CA LYS A 465 -6.85 -18.56 -12.54
C LYS A 465 -8.29 -18.63 -13.04
N PRO A 466 -9.05 -19.65 -12.65
CA PRO A 466 -10.38 -19.88 -13.19
C PRO A 466 -11.43 -18.82 -12.82
N ASN A 467 -11.17 -18.02 -11.79
CA ASN A 467 -12.08 -16.98 -11.32
C ASN A 467 -11.63 -15.55 -11.70
N ASP A 468 -10.68 -15.42 -12.62
CA ASP A 468 -10.29 -14.14 -13.18
C ASP A 468 -11.10 -13.88 -14.46
N GLY A 469 -12.10 -12.99 -14.37
CA GLY A 469 -13.01 -12.72 -15.47
C GLY A 469 -12.31 -12.18 -16.72
N TYR A 470 -11.22 -11.47 -16.60
CA TYR A 470 -10.44 -10.96 -17.74
C TYR A 470 -9.70 -12.07 -18.49
N ILE A 471 -9.19 -13.06 -17.75
CA ILE A 471 -8.54 -14.23 -18.36
C ILE A 471 -9.59 -15.13 -19.03
N VAL A 472 -10.74 -15.30 -18.40
CA VAL A 472 -11.86 -16.07 -18.97
C VAL A 472 -12.43 -15.37 -20.20
N ASP A 473 -12.56 -14.04 -20.21
CA ASP A 473 -12.96 -13.24 -21.37
C ASP A 473 -12.01 -13.46 -22.55
N SER A 474 -10.69 -13.44 -22.31
CA SER A 474 -9.68 -13.68 -23.35
C SER A 474 -9.84 -15.03 -24.03
N LEU A 475 -10.24 -16.08 -23.28
CA LEU A 475 -10.52 -17.39 -23.86
C LEU A 475 -11.83 -17.40 -24.67
N GLY A 476 -12.87 -16.75 -24.17
CA GLY A 476 -14.13 -16.58 -24.91
C GLY A 476 -13.92 -15.81 -26.21
N TRP A 477 -13.14 -14.75 -26.17
CA TRP A 477 -12.75 -13.98 -27.36
C TRP A 477 -11.92 -14.79 -28.37
N ALA A 478 -11.02 -15.67 -27.85
CA ALA A 478 -10.30 -16.60 -28.69
C ALA A 478 -11.24 -17.50 -29.50
N TYR A 479 -12.23 -18.12 -28.86
CA TYR A 479 -13.22 -18.93 -29.53
C TYR A 479 -14.06 -18.12 -30.51
N TYR A 480 -14.45 -16.90 -30.16
CA TYR A 480 -15.15 -15.98 -31.06
C TYR A 480 -14.34 -15.73 -32.33
N THR A 481 -13.04 -15.43 -32.21
CA THR A 481 -12.17 -15.19 -33.36
C THR A 481 -12.00 -16.41 -34.26
N MET A 482 -12.06 -17.60 -33.69
CA MET A 482 -12.06 -18.86 -34.42
C MET A 482 -13.39 -19.22 -35.09
N GLY A 483 -14.48 -18.52 -34.78
CA GLY A 483 -15.83 -18.81 -35.26
C GLY A 483 -16.56 -19.89 -34.48
N ASP A 484 -16.00 -20.37 -33.34
CA ASP A 484 -16.70 -21.28 -32.42
C ASP A 484 -17.55 -20.45 -31.44
N TYR A 485 -18.69 -19.97 -31.96
CA TYR A 485 -19.51 -19.02 -31.21
C TYR A 485 -20.20 -19.65 -30.01
N ASP A 486 -20.46 -20.96 -30.02
CA ASP A 486 -21.07 -21.68 -28.90
C ASP A 486 -20.10 -21.71 -27.69
N GLN A 487 -18.83 -22.04 -27.93
CA GLN A 487 -17.80 -21.98 -26.87
C GLN A 487 -17.53 -20.53 -26.45
N ALA A 488 -17.50 -19.57 -27.38
CA ALA A 488 -17.35 -18.17 -27.08
C ALA A 488 -18.43 -17.69 -26.10
N VAL A 489 -19.70 -18.02 -26.35
CA VAL A 489 -20.83 -17.67 -25.47
C VAL A 489 -20.63 -18.27 -24.09
N ASN A 490 -20.30 -19.57 -23.98
CA ASN A 490 -20.12 -20.25 -22.70
C ASN A 490 -19.05 -19.56 -21.80
N TYR A 491 -17.90 -19.22 -22.40
CA TYR A 491 -16.83 -18.56 -21.62
C TYR A 491 -17.13 -17.10 -21.34
N LEU A 492 -17.77 -16.37 -22.27
CA LEU A 492 -18.09 -14.95 -22.09
C LEU A 492 -19.26 -14.75 -21.11
N GLU A 493 -20.25 -15.65 -21.07
CA GLU A 493 -21.27 -15.66 -20.00
C GLU A 493 -20.60 -15.78 -18.62
N ARG A 494 -19.67 -16.72 -18.47
CA ARG A 494 -18.90 -16.89 -17.24
C ARG A 494 -18.03 -15.66 -16.92
N ALA A 495 -17.43 -15.01 -17.92
CA ALA A 495 -16.63 -13.80 -17.71
C ALA A 495 -17.49 -12.63 -17.21
N VAL A 496 -18.72 -12.46 -17.75
CA VAL A 496 -19.70 -11.47 -17.27
C VAL A 496 -20.15 -11.77 -15.85
N ASP A 497 -20.38 -13.05 -15.50
CA ASP A 497 -20.73 -13.44 -14.12
C ASP A 497 -19.62 -13.08 -13.12
N LEU A 498 -18.36 -13.20 -13.53
CA LEU A 498 -17.20 -12.86 -12.70
C LEU A 498 -16.95 -11.35 -12.62
N ASN A 499 -17.18 -10.60 -13.68
CA ASN A 499 -16.93 -9.18 -13.82
C ASN A 499 -18.10 -8.44 -14.49
N SER A 500 -19.26 -8.45 -13.85
CA SER A 500 -20.52 -7.93 -14.42
C SER A 500 -20.49 -6.42 -14.74
N ALA A 501 -19.62 -5.64 -14.10
CA ALA A 501 -19.52 -4.20 -14.32
C ALA A 501 -18.53 -3.80 -15.44
N ASP A 502 -17.86 -4.75 -16.09
CA ASP A 502 -16.90 -4.42 -17.15
C ASP A 502 -17.60 -4.26 -18.50
N PRO A 503 -17.54 -3.06 -19.13
CA PRO A 503 -18.22 -2.80 -20.38
C PRO A 503 -17.65 -3.57 -21.58
N ILE A 504 -16.36 -3.91 -21.57
CA ILE A 504 -15.72 -4.61 -22.68
C ILE A 504 -16.10 -6.10 -22.67
N ILE A 505 -16.13 -6.72 -21.49
CA ILE A 505 -16.56 -8.11 -21.35
C ILE A 505 -18.03 -8.26 -21.78
N ALA A 506 -18.90 -7.32 -21.36
CA ALA A 506 -20.29 -7.29 -21.79
C ALA A 506 -20.43 -7.07 -23.31
N GLU A 507 -19.60 -6.22 -23.90
CA GLU A 507 -19.56 -6.01 -25.35
C GLU A 507 -19.15 -7.29 -26.10
N HIS A 508 -18.12 -8.00 -25.62
CA HIS A 508 -17.67 -9.28 -26.21
C HIS A 508 -18.76 -10.33 -26.17
N LEU A 509 -19.50 -10.44 -25.06
CA LEU A 509 -20.62 -11.37 -24.96
C LEU A 509 -21.73 -10.99 -25.92
N GLY A 510 -22.04 -9.70 -26.07
CA GLY A 510 -23.00 -9.22 -27.06
C GLY A 510 -22.62 -9.60 -28.51
N ASP A 511 -21.32 -9.46 -28.83
CA ASP A 511 -20.79 -9.85 -30.14
C ASP A 511 -20.92 -11.37 -30.38
N ALA A 512 -20.61 -12.18 -29.36
CA ALA A 512 -20.74 -13.64 -29.42
C ALA A 512 -22.21 -14.07 -29.58
N TYR A 513 -23.12 -13.50 -28.81
CA TYR A 513 -24.56 -13.77 -28.97
C TYR A 513 -25.06 -13.42 -30.37
N TRP A 514 -24.63 -12.27 -30.90
CA TRP A 514 -25.05 -11.89 -32.25
C TRP A 514 -24.63 -12.92 -33.31
N ARG A 515 -23.39 -13.41 -33.24
CA ARG A 515 -22.85 -14.43 -34.15
C ARG A 515 -23.46 -15.80 -33.92
N ALA A 516 -23.86 -16.15 -32.71
CA ALA A 516 -24.61 -17.35 -32.36
C ALA A 516 -26.10 -17.27 -32.78
N GLY A 517 -26.53 -16.13 -33.37
CA GLY A 517 -27.93 -15.93 -33.80
C GLY A 517 -28.86 -15.41 -32.68
N ARG A 518 -28.36 -15.22 -31.46
CA ARG A 518 -29.10 -14.75 -30.29
C ARG A 518 -29.12 -13.21 -30.24
N LYS A 519 -29.77 -12.61 -31.26
CA LYS A 519 -29.73 -11.16 -31.51
C LYS A 519 -30.37 -10.31 -30.41
N LEU A 520 -31.39 -10.84 -29.73
CA LEU A 520 -32.08 -10.14 -28.67
C LEU A 520 -31.16 -10.00 -27.45
N GLU A 521 -30.54 -11.09 -27.07
CA GLU A 521 -29.58 -11.12 -25.96
C GLU A 521 -28.34 -10.27 -26.27
N ALA A 522 -27.89 -10.25 -27.52
CA ALA A 522 -26.82 -9.35 -27.95
C ALA A 522 -27.16 -7.87 -27.68
N GLY A 523 -28.37 -7.46 -28.01
CA GLY A 523 -28.87 -6.11 -27.76
C GLY A 523 -28.86 -5.76 -26.27
N PHE A 524 -29.26 -6.69 -25.41
CA PHE A 524 -29.22 -6.49 -23.94
C PHE A 524 -27.77 -6.35 -23.41
N GLN A 525 -26.83 -7.15 -23.90
CA GLN A 525 -25.44 -7.07 -23.45
C GLN A 525 -24.74 -5.79 -23.92
N TRP A 526 -24.99 -5.34 -25.15
CA TRP A 526 -24.47 -4.05 -25.60
C TRP A 526 -25.07 -2.86 -24.83
N GLN A 527 -26.37 -2.94 -24.47
CA GLN A 527 -27.01 -1.93 -23.63
C GLN A 527 -26.37 -1.96 -22.22
N HIS A 528 -26.15 -3.14 -21.66
CA HIS A 528 -25.44 -3.30 -20.36
C HIS A 528 -24.00 -2.74 -20.43
N ALA A 529 -23.28 -3.02 -21.51
CA ALA A 529 -21.96 -2.44 -21.76
C ALA A 529 -22.00 -0.90 -21.76
N LYS A 530 -23.01 -0.31 -22.44
CA LYS A 530 -23.22 1.15 -22.47
C LYS A 530 -23.50 1.71 -21.08
N ASP A 531 -24.39 1.07 -20.31
CA ASP A 531 -24.82 1.54 -19.00
C ASP A 531 -23.68 1.48 -17.94
N ASN A 532 -22.70 0.61 -18.16
CA ASN A 532 -21.49 0.51 -17.33
C ASN A 532 -20.42 1.58 -17.65
N GLY A 533 -20.71 2.57 -18.49
CA GLY A 533 -19.85 3.73 -18.70
C GLY A 533 -18.52 3.43 -19.39
N PRO A 534 -18.54 2.87 -20.62
CA PRO A 534 -17.32 2.61 -21.38
C PRO A 534 -16.60 3.91 -21.73
N GLU A 535 -15.33 3.81 -22.12
CA GLU A 535 -14.59 4.97 -22.59
C GLU A 535 -15.20 5.55 -23.87
N LYS A 536 -14.89 6.80 -24.17
CA LYS A 536 -15.53 7.58 -25.24
C LYS A 536 -15.51 6.88 -26.61
N ASP A 537 -14.38 6.27 -26.96
CA ASP A 537 -14.24 5.58 -28.25
C ASP A 537 -15.03 4.27 -28.27
N ASP A 538 -15.04 3.54 -27.16
CA ASP A 538 -15.81 2.30 -26.99
C ASP A 538 -17.31 2.61 -26.95
N MET A 539 -17.73 3.71 -26.30
CA MET A 539 -19.11 4.16 -26.30
C MET A 539 -19.66 4.32 -27.73
N VAL A 540 -18.91 5.00 -28.60
CA VAL A 540 -19.32 5.20 -30.01
C VAL A 540 -19.46 3.86 -30.74
N ARG A 541 -18.54 2.91 -30.50
CA ARG A 541 -18.57 1.57 -31.09
C ARG A 541 -19.78 0.77 -30.60
N ILE A 542 -20.04 0.78 -29.30
CA ILE A 542 -21.14 0.06 -28.65
C ILE A 542 -22.50 0.63 -29.14
N GLU A 543 -22.66 1.96 -29.18
CA GLU A 543 -23.88 2.59 -29.70
C GLU A 543 -24.13 2.24 -31.16
N GLY A 544 -23.06 2.14 -31.96
CA GLY A 544 -23.16 1.67 -33.35
C GLY A 544 -23.70 0.25 -33.43
N LYS A 545 -23.27 -0.67 -32.57
CA LYS A 545 -23.74 -2.05 -32.49
C LYS A 545 -25.21 -2.13 -32.04
N ILE A 546 -25.59 -1.35 -31.03
CA ILE A 546 -26.99 -1.29 -30.56
C ILE A 546 -27.91 -0.86 -31.69
N LYS A 547 -27.51 0.14 -32.48
CA LYS A 547 -28.35 0.71 -33.56
C LYS A 547 -28.41 -0.17 -34.79
N ASN A 548 -27.29 -0.76 -35.20
CA ASN A 548 -27.16 -1.37 -36.54
C ASN A 548 -26.85 -2.87 -36.50
N GLY A 549 -26.59 -3.45 -35.30
CA GLY A 549 -26.04 -4.80 -35.18
C GLY A 549 -24.56 -4.86 -35.59
N LEU A 550 -24.03 -6.08 -35.64
CA LEU A 550 -22.68 -6.30 -36.19
C LEU A 550 -22.73 -6.35 -37.71
N VAL A 551 -21.87 -5.56 -38.35
CA VAL A 551 -21.63 -5.68 -39.80
C VAL A 551 -20.93 -7.03 -40.06
N GLU A 552 -21.38 -7.76 -41.07
CA GLU A 552 -20.71 -9.00 -41.45
C GLU A 552 -19.23 -8.72 -41.81
N PRO A 553 -18.30 -9.53 -41.32
CA PRO A 553 -16.91 -9.38 -41.75
C PRO A 553 -16.84 -9.66 -43.27
N PRO A 554 -15.96 -8.98 -43.99
CA PRO A 554 -15.71 -9.32 -45.39
C PRO A 554 -15.34 -10.81 -45.44
N LYS A 555 -16.03 -11.58 -46.31
CA LYS A 555 -15.73 -13.01 -46.49
C LYS A 555 -14.26 -13.18 -46.80
N VAL A 556 -13.51 -13.66 -45.86
CA VAL A 556 -12.13 -14.08 -46.09
C VAL A 556 -12.19 -15.29 -47.01
N LYS A 557 -11.76 -15.14 -48.24
CA LYS A 557 -11.62 -16.31 -49.13
C LYS A 557 -10.65 -17.28 -48.43
N PRO A 558 -11.03 -18.59 -48.36
CA PRO A 558 -10.09 -19.60 -47.89
C PRO A 558 -8.79 -19.49 -48.71
N ALA A 559 -7.64 -19.46 -48.04
CA ALA A 559 -6.36 -19.59 -48.74
C ALA A 559 -6.42 -20.87 -49.53
N GLU A 560 -6.32 -20.75 -50.85
CA GLU A 560 -6.17 -21.92 -51.75
C GLU A 560 -4.92 -22.68 -51.30
N ASN A 561 -5.14 -23.82 -50.66
CA ASN A 561 -4.09 -24.80 -50.44
C ASN A 561 -3.50 -25.17 -51.79
N GLY A 562 -2.35 -24.56 -52.13
CA GLY A 562 -1.57 -24.94 -53.30
C GLY A 562 -1.17 -26.41 -53.18
N ALA A 563 -2.01 -27.30 -53.70
CA ALA A 563 -1.63 -28.68 -53.96
C ALA A 563 -0.48 -28.68 -54.98
N ALA A 564 0.74 -28.93 -54.52
CA ALA A 564 1.84 -29.24 -55.38
C ALA A 564 1.49 -30.49 -56.19
N LYS A 565 1.37 -30.34 -57.50
CA LYS A 565 1.28 -31.47 -58.44
C LYS A 565 2.60 -32.27 -58.38
N PRO A 566 2.55 -33.60 -58.32
CA PRO A 566 3.73 -34.41 -58.45
C PRO A 566 4.23 -34.30 -59.89
N SER A 567 5.47 -33.88 -60.11
CA SER A 567 6.14 -33.95 -61.39
C SER A 567 6.44 -35.40 -61.67
N SER A 568 5.80 -35.92 -62.72
CA SER A 568 6.19 -37.12 -63.44
C SER A 568 7.36 -36.78 -64.37
N GLY A 569 8.46 -37.48 -64.22
CA GLY A 569 9.59 -37.46 -65.13
C GLY A 569 10.80 -38.10 -64.47
#